data_bb57599c904cedf45ad744aa0a6527d3
#
_entry.id   bb57599c904cedf45ad744aa0a6527d3
#
_cell.length_a   1.000
_cell.length_b   1.000
_cell.length_c   1.000
_cell.angle_alpha   90.00
_cell.angle_beta   90.00
_cell.angle_gamma   90.00
#
_symmetry.space_group_name_H-M   'P 1'
#
loop_
_entity.id
_entity.type
_entity.pdbx_description
1 polymer ?
#
loop_
_entity_poly.entity_id
_entity_poly.type
_entity_poly.pdbx_seq_one_letter_code
_entity_poly.pdbx_strand_id
1 'polypeptide(L)'
;MKNILIIGCGLLGSSLLRRISKKKIAKKIFIYEKSKSNIAKIKRLKLPGTIVKSLKEGVSNSDLIIFCTPMSEYKNIILKINKFIPSKTLITDIGSSKIETSKIINKFLKKGIHWIQSH
;
A
#
# COMPACT_ATOMS: atom_id res chain seq x y z
N MET A 1 -10.01 -13.79 -6.54
CA MET A 1 -9.81 -12.35 -6.31
C MET A 1 -9.15 -12.16 -4.96
N LYS A 2 -8.32 -11.15 -4.84
CA LYS A 2 -7.52 -10.92 -3.64
C LYS A 2 -7.83 -9.58 -2.97
N ASN A 3 -7.44 -9.47 -1.71
CA ASN A 3 -7.58 -8.22 -0.99
C ASN A 3 -6.33 -7.37 -1.23
N ILE A 4 -6.53 -6.09 -1.55
CA ILE A 4 -5.44 -5.16 -1.84
C ILE A 4 -5.45 -4.04 -0.80
N LEU A 5 -4.27 -3.70 -0.30
CA LEU A 5 -4.09 -2.54 0.57
C LEU A 5 -3.28 -1.48 -0.19
N ILE A 6 -3.81 -0.27 -0.22
CA ILE A 6 -3.09 0.88 -0.76
C ILE A 6 -2.63 1.72 0.43
N ILE A 7 -1.32 1.91 0.56
CA ILE A 7 -0.74 2.73 1.62
C ILE A 7 -0.40 4.10 1.03
N GLY A 8 -1.11 5.11 1.49
CA GLY A 8 -1.01 6.46 0.96
C GLY A 8 -1.95 6.66 -0.22
N CYS A 9 -2.90 7.56 -0.08
CA CYS A 9 -3.89 7.81 -1.12
C CYS A 9 -3.91 9.29 -1.52
N GLY A 10 -2.75 9.76 -1.99
CA GLY A 10 -2.66 11.07 -2.63
C GLY A 10 -3.12 10.96 -4.08
N LEU A 11 -2.57 11.81 -4.93
CA LEU A 11 -2.99 11.88 -6.34
C LEU A 11 -2.81 10.55 -7.07
N LEU A 12 -1.63 9.93 -6.96
CA LEU A 12 -1.33 8.67 -7.64
C LEU A 12 -2.11 7.50 -7.04
N GLY A 13 -2.23 7.47 -5.72
CA GLY A 13 -2.98 6.43 -5.02
C GLY A 13 -4.46 6.47 -5.38
N SER A 14 -5.04 7.67 -5.49
CA SER A 14 -6.44 7.82 -5.88
C SER A 14 -6.69 7.34 -7.31
N SER A 15 -5.77 7.65 -8.20
CA SER A 15 -5.86 7.21 -9.60
C SER A 15 -5.80 5.68 -9.70
N LEU A 16 -4.87 5.07 -8.97
CA LEU A 16 -4.73 3.62 -8.92
C LEU A 16 -5.98 2.96 -8.32
N LEU A 17 -6.50 3.52 -7.25
CA LEU A 17 -7.69 3.02 -6.56
C LEU A 17 -8.89 2.96 -7.52
N ARG A 18 -9.10 4.03 -8.29
CA ARG A 18 -10.19 4.07 -9.26
C ARG A 18 -10.01 3.01 -10.34
N ARG A 19 -8.79 2.82 -10.82
CA ARG A 19 -8.48 1.85 -11.86
C ARG A 19 -8.72 0.42 -11.38
N ILE A 20 -8.25 0.08 -10.19
CA ILE A 20 -8.44 -1.25 -9.61
C ILE A 20 -9.93 -1.54 -9.42
N SER A 21 -10.67 -0.59 -8.90
CA SER A 21 -12.09 -0.74 -8.66
C SER A 21 -12.87 -0.90 -9.97
N LYS A 22 -12.56 -0.07 -10.96
CA LYS A 22 -13.23 -0.14 -12.27
C LYS A 22 -13.04 -1.47 -12.95
N LYS A 23 -11.86 -2.06 -12.84
CA LYS A 23 -11.56 -3.34 -13.48
C LYS A 23 -11.95 -4.55 -12.62
N LYS A 24 -12.46 -4.32 -11.44
CA LYS A 24 -12.87 -5.39 -10.52
C LYS A 24 -11.76 -6.42 -10.28
N ILE A 25 -10.51 -5.93 -10.11
CA ILE A 25 -9.34 -6.78 -9.93
C ILE A 25 -9.31 -7.38 -8.52
N ALA A 26 -9.80 -6.65 -7.55
CA ALA A 26 -9.71 -7.03 -6.14
C ALA A 26 -11.07 -7.44 -5.57
N LYS A 27 -11.06 -8.35 -4.60
CA LYS A 27 -12.24 -8.69 -3.80
C LYS A 27 -12.59 -7.54 -2.86
N LYS A 28 -11.56 -7.05 -2.13
CA LYS A 28 -11.68 -5.89 -1.25
C LYS A 28 -10.49 -4.98 -1.44
N ILE A 29 -10.71 -3.68 -1.30
CA ILE A 29 -9.65 -2.68 -1.35
C ILE A 29 -9.63 -1.96 -0.01
N PHE A 30 -8.49 -2.03 0.67
CA PHE A 30 -8.25 -1.30 1.90
C PHE A 30 -7.36 -0.10 1.60
N ILE A 31 -7.59 0.99 2.32
CA ILE A 31 -6.81 2.22 2.17
C ILE A 31 -6.28 2.62 3.54
N TYR A 32 -4.97 2.82 3.63
CA TYR A 32 -4.39 3.44 4.80
C TYR A 32 -3.83 4.80 4.43
N GLU A 33 -4.29 5.83 5.10
CA GLU A 33 -3.85 7.21 4.87
C GLU A 33 -3.76 7.91 6.22
N LYS A 34 -2.58 8.46 6.52
CA LYS A 34 -2.36 9.15 7.80
C LYS A 34 -2.80 10.61 7.81
N SER A 35 -2.91 11.23 6.64
CA SER A 35 -3.30 12.64 6.53
C SER A 35 -4.81 12.79 6.67
N LYS A 36 -5.24 13.55 7.67
CA LYS A 36 -6.67 13.80 7.89
C LYS A 36 -7.30 14.52 6.71
N SER A 37 -6.57 15.42 6.05
CA SER A 37 -7.09 16.14 4.90
C SER A 37 -7.29 15.20 3.71
N ASN A 38 -6.37 14.26 3.49
CA ASN A 38 -6.51 13.27 2.42
C ASN A 38 -7.66 12.30 2.71
N ILE A 39 -7.84 11.89 3.97
CA ILE A 39 -8.97 11.06 4.36
C ILE A 39 -10.29 11.76 4.07
N ALA A 40 -10.40 13.03 4.44
CA ALA A 40 -11.58 13.82 4.18
C ALA A 40 -11.85 13.92 2.67
N LYS A 41 -10.81 14.09 1.87
CA LYS A 41 -10.92 14.17 0.42
C LYS A 41 -11.40 12.85 -0.18
N ILE A 42 -10.87 11.71 0.30
CA ILE A 42 -11.31 10.38 -0.13
C ILE A 42 -12.79 10.21 0.12
N LYS A 43 -13.25 10.57 1.32
CA LYS A 43 -14.67 10.47 1.68
C LYS A 43 -15.54 11.40 0.86
N ARG A 44 -15.09 12.64 0.67
CA ARG A 44 -15.85 13.64 -0.10
C ARG A 44 -16.03 13.22 -1.55
N LEU A 45 -14.99 12.67 -2.16
CA LEU A 45 -15.03 12.22 -3.55
C LEU A 45 -15.68 10.85 -3.70
N LYS A 46 -16.07 10.22 -2.61
CA LYS A 46 -16.69 8.89 -2.61
C LYS A 46 -15.85 7.87 -3.37
N LEU A 47 -14.54 7.91 -3.14
CA LEU A 47 -13.64 6.95 -3.76
C LEU A 47 -13.94 5.55 -3.25
N PRO A 48 -13.75 4.51 -4.08
CA PRO A 48 -14.02 3.14 -3.66
C PRO A 48 -13.02 2.67 -2.62
N GLY A 49 -13.39 1.62 -1.90
CA GLY A 49 -12.52 1.02 -0.89
C GLY A 49 -12.91 1.38 0.54
N THR A 50 -12.23 0.74 1.48
CA THR A 50 -12.47 0.91 2.90
C THR A 50 -11.24 1.50 3.54
N ILE A 51 -11.38 2.62 4.24
CA ILE A 51 -10.28 3.23 4.98
C ILE A 51 -10.09 2.46 6.28
N VAL A 52 -8.89 1.87 6.46
CA VAL A 52 -8.57 1.17 7.69
C VAL A 52 -7.94 2.13 8.70
N LYS A 53 -8.13 1.84 9.97
CA LYS A 53 -7.65 2.73 11.05
C LYS A 53 -6.17 2.52 11.37
N SER A 54 -5.62 1.37 11.04
CA SER A 54 -4.22 1.07 11.34
C SER A 54 -3.57 0.29 10.21
N LEU A 55 -2.25 0.41 10.12
CA LEU A 55 -1.46 -0.40 9.18
C LEU A 55 -1.61 -1.88 9.48
N LYS A 56 -1.64 -2.24 10.77
CA LYS A 56 -1.80 -3.64 11.18
C LYS A 56 -3.06 -4.25 10.58
N GLU A 57 -4.18 -3.57 10.70
CA GLU A 57 -5.46 -4.05 10.18
C GLU A 57 -5.41 -4.29 8.67
N GLY A 58 -4.90 -3.31 7.94
CA GLY A 58 -4.82 -3.42 6.48
C GLY A 58 -3.84 -4.49 6.02
N VAL A 59 -2.64 -4.49 6.58
CA VAL A 59 -1.57 -5.42 6.20
C VAL A 59 -1.94 -6.87 6.51
N SER A 60 -2.48 -7.13 7.69
CA SER A 60 -2.83 -8.49 8.11
C SER A 60 -3.89 -9.15 7.23
N ASN A 61 -4.71 -8.34 6.57
CA ASN A 61 -5.84 -8.83 5.78
C ASN A 61 -5.63 -8.71 4.27
N SER A 62 -4.41 -8.41 3.83
CA SER A 62 -4.16 -8.14 2.42
C SER A 62 -3.23 -9.14 1.78
N ASP A 63 -3.52 -9.46 0.52
CA ASP A 63 -2.71 -10.35 -0.30
C ASP A 63 -1.72 -9.56 -1.16
N LEU A 64 -2.01 -8.29 -1.41
CA LEU A 64 -1.17 -7.38 -2.16
C LEU A 64 -1.14 -6.04 -1.46
N ILE A 65 0.05 -5.51 -1.23
CA ILE A 65 0.24 -4.20 -0.61
C ILE A 65 0.94 -3.30 -1.61
N ILE A 66 0.37 -2.12 -1.85
CA ILE A 66 0.91 -1.17 -2.80
C ILE A 66 1.31 0.11 -2.06
N PHE A 67 2.59 0.45 -2.11
CA PHE A 67 3.12 1.67 -1.52
C PHE A 67 2.94 2.84 -2.49
N CYS A 68 2.15 3.81 -2.08
CA CYS A 68 1.88 5.03 -2.85
C CYS A 68 2.35 6.29 -2.11
N THR A 69 3.13 6.12 -1.05
CA THR A 69 3.72 7.23 -0.31
C THR A 69 5.03 7.68 -0.96
N PRO A 70 5.57 8.84 -0.57
CA PRO A 70 6.93 9.17 -0.94
C PRO A 70 7.91 8.12 -0.44
N MET A 71 8.97 7.87 -1.19
CA MET A 71 9.96 6.85 -0.85
C MET A 71 10.62 7.11 0.50
N SER A 72 10.71 8.36 0.93
CA SER A 72 11.25 8.72 2.22
C SER A 72 10.49 8.10 3.40
N GLU A 73 9.26 7.65 3.18
CA GLU A 73 8.45 7.02 4.22
C GLU A 73 8.54 5.49 4.22
N TYR A 74 9.14 4.88 3.20
CA TYR A 74 9.17 3.42 3.06
C TYR A 74 9.79 2.72 4.27
N LYS A 75 10.95 3.18 4.73
CA LYS A 75 11.64 2.58 5.87
C LYS A 75 10.73 2.53 7.10
N ASN A 76 10.14 3.63 7.45
CA ASN A 76 9.31 3.72 8.65
C ASN A 76 8.07 2.81 8.55
N ILE A 77 7.45 2.77 7.37
CA ILE A 77 6.30 1.91 7.14
C ILE A 77 6.69 0.44 7.23
N ILE A 78 7.79 0.06 6.56
CA ILE A 78 8.27 -1.32 6.57
C ILE A 78 8.54 -1.78 8.00
N LEU A 79 9.22 -0.97 8.80
CA LEU A 79 9.52 -1.32 10.19
C LEU A 79 8.25 -1.51 11.03
N LYS A 80 7.21 -0.77 10.73
CA LYS A 80 5.93 -0.91 11.45
C LYS A 80 5.15 -2.15 11.04
N ILE A 81 5.22 -2.55 9.78
CA ILE A 81 4.38 -3.63 9.25
C ILE A 81 5.05 -5.00 9.22
N ASN A 82 6.39 -5.07 9.32
CA ASN A 82 7.12 -6.33 9.14
C ASN A 82 6.49 -7.53 9.84
N LYS A 83 6.14 -7.39 11.11
CA LYS A 83 5.63 -8.53 11.88
C LYS A 83 4.18 -8.91 11.55
N PHE A 84 3.49 -8.08 10.77
CA PHE A 84 2.09 -8.33 10.43
C PHE A 84 1.90 -8.86 9.00
N ILE A 85 2.94 -8.84 8.17
CA ILE A 85 2.83 -9.24 6.77
C ILE A 85 2.65 -10.75 6.67
N PRO A 86 1.51 -11.22 6.08
CA PRO A 86 1.34 -12.66 5.86
C PRO A 86 2.40 -13.18 4.89
N SER A 87 2.78 -14.47 5.05
CA SER A 87 3.89 -15.04 4.29
C SER A 87 3.70 -15.07 2.78
N LYS A 88 2.44 -15.06 2.31
CA LYS A 88 2.14 -15.09 0.87
C LYS A 88 1.83 -13.72 0.28
N THR A 89 1.95 -12.67 1.07
CA THR A 89 1.63 -11.33 0.61
C THR A 89 2.70 -10.82 -0.35
N LEU A 90 2.26 -10.23 -1.45
CA LEU A 90 3.13 -9.53 -2.39
C LEU A 90 3.12 -8.05 -2.05
N ILE A 91 4.26 -7.40 -2.22
CA ILE A 91 4.37 -5.96 -2.03
C ILE A 91 4.91 -5.35 -3.32
N THR A 92 4.35 -4.21 -3.69
CA THR A 92 4.87 -3.42 -4.80
C THR A 92 4.76 -1.95 -4.46
N ASP A 93 5.31 -1.10 -5.32
CA ASP A 93 5.29 0.34 -5.11
C ASP A 93 5.18 1.07 -6.45
N ILE A 94 4.87 2.35 -6.37
CA ILE A 94 4.86 3.24 -7.53
C ILE A 94 6.01 4.25 -7.45
N GLY A 95 7.03 3.92 -6.66
CA GLY A 95 8.19 4.76 -6.46
C GLY A 95 9.04 4.91 -7.71
N SER A 96 9.82 5.97 -7.75
CA SER A 96 10.55 6.37 -8.94
C SER A 96 11.98 5.82 -9.01
N SER A 97 12.59 5.44 -7.90
CA SER A 97 13.99 5.00 -7.90
C SER A 97 14.12 3.53 -7.52
N LYS A 98 14.45 2.72 -8.52
CA LYS A 98 14.63 1.29 -8.34
C LYS A 98 15.81 0.96 -7.41
N ILE A 99 16.92 1.67 -7.58
CA ILE A 99 18.14 1.42 -6.81
C ILE A 99 17.93 1.72 -5.34
N GLU A 100 17.36 2.87 -5.02
CA GLU A 100 17.13 3.27 -3.64
C GLU A 100 16.08 2.41 -2.97
N THR A 101 15.02 2.06 -3.68
CA THR A 101 13.98 1.17 -3.18
C THR A 101 14.59 -0.20 -2.84
N SER A 102 15.43 -0.74 -3.71
CA SER A 102 16.10 -2.03 -3.47
C SER A 102 16.94 -2.00 -2.20
N LYS A 103 17.66 -0.91 -1.96
CA LYS A 103 18.49 -0.77 -0.75
C LYS A 103 17.63 -0.79 0.51
N ILE A 104 16.51 -0.09 0.51
CA ILE A 104 15.61 -0.04 1.65
C ILE A 104 14.99 -1.42 1.90
N ILE A 105 14.52 -2.08 0.86
CA ILE A 105 13.92 -3.40 0.96
C ILE A 105 14.91 -4.41 1.54
N ASN A 106 16.12 -4.46 0.98
CA ASN A 106 17.13 -5.41 1.41
C ASN A 106 17.57 -5.19 2.86
N LYS A 107 17.55 -3.96 3.32
CA LYS A 107 18.00 -3.63 4.66
C LYS A 107 16.90 -3.80 5.72
N PHE A 108 15.67 -3.45 5.42
CA PHE A 108 14.62 -3.32 6.42
C PHE A 108 13.47 -4.32 6.31
N LEU A 109 13.16 -4.82 5.14
CA LEU A 109 12.06 -5.76 4.97
C LEU A 109 12.45 -7.14 5.50
N LYS A 110 11.53 -7.79 6.24
CA LYS A 110 11.82 -9.14 6.73
C LYS A 110 12.00 -10.11 5.57
N LYS A 111 12.84 -11.12 5.78
CA LYS A 111 13.15 -12.11 4.76
C LYS A 111 11.93 -12.96 4.43
N GLY A 112 11.87 -13.41 3.19
CA GLY A 112 10.77 -14.27 2.73
C GLY A 112 9.59 -13.54 2.13
N ILE A 113 9.56 -12.22 2.19
CA ILE A 113 8.51 -11.42 1.57
C ILE A 113 8.98 -10.93 0.22
N HIS A 114 8.12 -11.08 -0.79
CA HIS A 114 8.43 -10.65 -2.16
C HIS A 114 8.00 -9.21 -2.38
N TRP A 115 8.93 -8.41 -2.85
CA TRP A 115 8.66 -7.04 -3.26
C TRP A 115 8.96 -6.93 -4.75
N ILE A 116 7.94 -6.65 -5.54
CA ILE A 116 8.06 -6.48 -6.99
C ILE A 116 8.06 -4.99 -7.30
N GLN A 117 9.15 -4.51 -7.89
CA GLN A 117 9.25 -3.10 -8.24
C GLN A 117 8.51 -2.85 -9.55
N SER A 118 7.66 -1.82 -9.55
CA SER A 118 6.89 -1.48 -10.74
C SER A 118 7.63 -0.43 -11.56
N HIS A 119 7.85 -0.72 -12.79
CA HIS A 119 8.47 0.21 -13.75
C HIS A 119 7.85 0.10 -15.10
#